data_8cca54b8e1a5dc20109a422c60ff994b
#
_entry.id   8cca54b8e1a5dc20109a422c60ff994b
#
_cell.length_a   1.000
_cell.length_b   1.000
_cell.length_c   1.000
_cell.angle_alpha   90.00
_cell.angle_beta   90.00
_cell.angle_gamma   90.00
#
_symmetry.space_group_name_H-M   'P 1'
#
loop_
_entity.id
_entity.type
_entity.pdbx_description
1 polymer ?
#
loop_
_entity_poly.entity_id
_entity_poly.type
_entity_poly.pdbx_seq_one_letter_code
_entity_poly.pdbx_strand_id
1 'polypeptide(L)' 'MNKIADFIKQNRKAAGLTQEEFALRSGLGLRFVRELEQGKQTVRMDKVNQALAMFGMVAVPGRIEKEERK' A
#
# COMPACT_ATOMS: atom_id res chain seq x y z
N MET A 1 9.64 -6.51 6.77
CA MET A 1 9.28 -5.98 5.45
C MET A 1 7.79 -6.05 5.24
N ASN A 2 7.20 -5.01 4.71
CA ASN A 2 5.74 -4.95 4.51
C ASN A 2 5.42 -5.15 3.03
N LYS A 3 4.81 -6.29 2.70
CA LYS A 3 4.54 -6.64 1.30
C LYS A 3 3.56 -5.67 0.63
N ILE A 4 2.59 -5.18 1.37
CA ILE A 4 1.62 -4.23 0.81
C ILE A 4 2.32 -2.90 0.51
N ALA A 5 3.14 -2.42 1.43
CA ALA A 5 3.88 -1.17 1.24
C ALA A 5 4.76 -1.26 -0.01
N ASP A 6 5.48 -2.37 -0.15
CA ASP A 6 6.35 -2.56 -1.30
C ASP A 6 5.56 -2.66 -2.60
N PHE A 7 4.45 -3.38 -2.58
CA PHE A 7 3.59 -3.53 -3.75
C PHE A 7 3.08 -2.17 -4.23
N ILE A 8 2.54 -1.37 -3.30
CA ILE A 8 1.99 -0.05 -3.64
C ILE A 8 3.09 0.84 -4.21
N LYS A 9 4.23 0.88 -3.54
CA LYS A 9 5.33 1.74 -3.97
C LYS A 9 5.84 1.36 -5.35
N GLN A 10 6.05 0.06 -5.59
CA GLN A 10 6.58 -0.40 -6.86
C GLN A 10 5.60 -0.16 -8.00
N ASN A 11 4.32 -0.44 -7.77
CA ASN A 11 3.32 -0.26 -8.82
C ASN A 11 3.05 1.21 -9.09
N ARG A 12 3.10 2.05 -8.04
CA ARG A 12 2.97 3.49 -8.22
C ARG A 12 4.09 4.01 -9.12
N LYS A 13 5.33 3.61 -8.84
CA LYS A 13 6.48 4.05 -9.64
C LYS A 13 6.40 3.51 -11.05
N ALA A 14 5.98 2.26 -11.21
CA ALA A 14 5.83 1.67 -12.54
C ALA A 14 4.79 2.40 -13.37
N ALA A 15 3.77 2.96 -12.72
CA ALA A 15 2.75 3.76 -13.38
C ALA A 15 3.19 5.20 -13.64
N GLY A 16 4.39 5.58 -13.20
CA GLY A 16 4.91 6.93 -13.41
C GLY A 16 4.29 7.97 -12.52
N LEU A 17 3.73 7.58 -11.37
CA LEU A 17 3.04 8.51 -10.49
C LEU A 17 3.91 8.91 -9.31
N THR A 18 3.88 10.20 -8.95
CA THR A 18 4.42 10.65 -7.69
C THR A 18 3.46 10.25 -6.56
N GLN A 19 3.93 10.36 -5.31
CA GLN A 19 3.04 10.12 -4.18
C GLN A 19 1.85 11.08 -4.18
N GLU A 20 2.10 12.35 -4.54
CA GLU A 20 1.02 13.34 -4.63
C GLU A 20 -0.01 12.96 -5.68
N GLU A 21 0.47 12.52 -6.85
CA GLU A 21 -0.43 12.12 -7.93
C GLU A 21 -1.24 10.90 -7.56
N PHE A 22 -0.59 9.94 -6.90
CA PHE A 22 -1.28 8.73 -6.46
C PHE A 22 -2.34 9.07 -5.40
N ALA A 23 -2.00 9.94 -4.45
CA ALA A 23 -2.95 10.37 -3.43
C ALA A 23 -4.17 11.03 -4.07
N LEU A 24 -3.93 11.92 -5.02
CA LEU A 24 -5.01 12.62 -5.70
C LEU A 24 -5.93 11.65 -6.46
N ARG A 25 -5.35 10.74 -7.21
CA ARG A 25 -6.14 9.82 -8.05
C ARG A 25 -6.89 8.77 -7.23
N SER A 26 -6.28 8.33 -6.12
CA SER A 26 -6.92 7.33 -5.27
C SER A 26 -7.96 7.92 -4.32
N GLY A 27 -7.95 9.24 -4.15
CA GLY A 27 -8.80 9.89 -3.17
C GLY A 27 -8.28 9.80 -1.76
N LEU A 28 -7.02 9.38 -1.58
CA LEU A 28 -6.39 9.25 -0.27
C LEU A 28 -5.59 10.51 0.04
N GLY A 29 -5.38 10.77 1.35
CA GLY A 29 -4.51 11.85 1.75
C GLY A 29 -3.05 11.52 1.48
N LEU A 30 -2.25 12.54 1.16
CA LEU A 30 -0.84 12.34 0.91
C LEU A 30 -0.12 11.74 2.12
N ARG A 31 -0.47 12.21 3.32
CA ARG A 31 0.13 11.68 4.52
C ARG A 31 -0.13 10.19 4.68
N PHE A 32 -1.36 9.76 4.36
CA PHE A 32 -1.69 8.34 4.43
C PHE A 32 -0.84 7.55 3.44
N VAL A 33 -0.71 8.04 2.21
CA VAL A 33 0.09 7.36 1.19
C VAL A 33 1.54 7.21 1.65
N ARG A 34 2.10 8.27 2.22
CA ARG A 34 3.47 8.21 2.73
C ARG A 34 3.63 7.19 3.84
N GLU A 35 2.69 7.18 4.79
CA GLU A 35 2.74 6.24 5.90
C GLU A 35 2.58 4.80 5.42
N LEU A 36 1.68 4.59 4.46
CA LEU A 36 1.46 3.27 3.89
C LEU A 36 2.74 2.74 3.24
N GLU A 37 3.39 3.56 2.44
CA GLU A 37 4.59 3.13 1.73
C GLU A 37 5.79 2.96 2.65
N GLN A 38 5.78 3.61 3.80
CA GLN A 38 6.81 3.42 4.81
C GLN A 38 6.60 2.17 5.64
N GLY A 39 5.49 1.48 5.45
CA GLY A 39 5.22 0.24 6.16
C GLY A 39 4.60 0.42 7.52
N LYS A 40 3.95 1.55 7.76
CA LYS A 40 3.26 1.75 9.03
C LYS A 40 2.21 0.66 9.23
N GLN A 41 2.23 0.01 10.39
CA GLN A 41 1.38 -1.15 10.62
C GLN A 41 -0.02 -0.80 11.09
N THR A 42 -0.19 0.35 11.71
CA THR A 42 -1.49 0.76 12.24
C THR A 42 -2.20 1.66 11.25
N VAL A 43 -2.65 1.09 10.14
CA VAL A 43 -3.37 1.84 9.10
C VAL A 43 -4.77 1.27 8.95
N ARG A 44 -5.68 2.11 8.47
CA ARG A 44 -7.07 1.68 8.26
C ARG A 44 -7.14 0.76 7.04
N MET A 45 -7.76 -0.40 7.24
CA MET A 45 -7.85 -1.41 6.18
C MET A 45 -8.69 -0.93 5.00
N ASP A 46 -9.75 -0.16 5.25
CA ASP A 46 -10.57 0.35 4.17
C ASP A 46 -9.76 1.27 3.25
N LYS A 47 -8.88 2.08 3.83
CA LYS A 47 -8.01 2.95 3.01
C LYS A 47 -6.90 2.17 2.32
N VAL A 48 -6.40 1.12 2.96
CA VAL A 48 -5.43 0.24 2.31
C VAL A 48 -6.04 -0.37 1.06
N ASN A 49 -7.27 -0.88 1.17
CA ASN A 49 -7.96 -1.45 0.02
C ASN A 49 -8.27 -0.41 -1.05
N GLN A 50 -8.51 0.84 -0.65
CA GLN A 50 -8.70 1.91 -1.62
C GLN A 50 -7.44 2.16 -2.44
N ALA A 51 -6.27 2.09 -1.80
CA ALA A 51 -5.00 2.19 -2.50
C ALA A 51 -4.77 1.00 -3.43
N LEU A 52 -5.04 -0.21 -2.93
CA LEU A 52 -4.85 -1.42 -3.73
C LEU A 52 -5.78 -1.47 -4.92
N ALA A 53 -6.99 -0.91 -4.79
CA ALA A 53 -7.96 -0.89 -5.88
C ALA A 53 -7.44 -0.14 -7.10
N MET A 54 -6.49 0.78 -6.93
CA MET A 54 -5.87 1.48 -8.05
C MET A 54 -5.19 0.49 -9.01
N PHE A 55 -4.81 -0.67 -8.52
CA PHE A 55 -4.13 -1.69 -9.32
C PHE A 55 -4.97 -2.97 -9.46
N GLY A 56 -6.27 -2.86 -9.16
CA GLY A 56 -7.17 -3.99 -9.28
C GLY A 56 -6.98 -5.05 -8.21
N MET A 57 -6.46 -4.64 -7.05
CA MET A 57 -6.12 -5.57 -5.97
C MET A 57 -6.95 -5.32 -4.73
N VAL A 58 -6.93 -6.31 -3.82
CA VAL A 58 -7.58 -6.20 -2.53
C VAL A 58 -6.75 -7.01 -1.53
N ALA A 59 -6.72 -6.55 -0.28
CA ALA A 59 -6.00 -7.28 0.75
C ALA A 59 -6.81 -8.51 1.19
N VAL A 60 -6.12 -9.64 1.32
CA VAL A 60 -6.74 -10.88 1.78
C VAL A 60 -5.85 -11.52 2.85
N PRO A 61 -6.43 -12.40 3.68
CA PRO A 61 -5.60 -13.11 4.67
C PRO A 61 -4.61 -14.04 3.99
N GLY A 62 -3.48 -14.21 4.61
CA GLY A 62 -2.45 -15.14 4.13
C GLY A 62 -1.84 -15.85 5.30
N ARG A 63 -1.07 -16.87 5.01
CA ARG A 63 -0.38 -17.61 6.06
C ARG A 63 0.82 -16.84 6.55
N ILE A 64 1.12 -17.00 7.84
CA ILE A 64 2.36 -16.49 8.39
C ILE A 64 3.52 -17.34 7.85
N GLU A 65 4.51 -16.68 7.26
CA GLU A 65 5.66 -17.36 6.70
C GLU A 65 6.62 -17.73 7.81
N LYS A 66 7.08 -18.99 7.81
CA LYS A 66 7.90 -19.50 8.93
C LYS A 66 9.24 -18.79 9.06
N GLU A 67 9.86 -18.47 7.95
CA GLU A 67 11.15 -17.81 7.99
C GLU A 67 11.11 -16.45 8.65
N GLU A 68 9.93 -15.87 8.76
CA GLU A 68 9.76 -14.57 9.40
C GLU A 68 9.66 -14.67 10.92
N ARG A 69 9.68 -15.86 11.46
CA ARG A 69 9.45 -16.08 12.87
C ARG A 69 10.73 -16.21 13.67
N LYS A 70 11.83 -16.06 13.05
CA LYS A 70 13.12 -16.21 13.71
C LYS A 70 13.48 -15.08 14.63
#